data_ce020587b96674d9d99da95a44cb0d6a
#
_entry.id   ce020587b96674d9d99da95a44cb0d6a
#
_cell.length_a   1.000
_cell.length_b   1.000
_cell.length_c   1.000
_cell.angle_alpha   90.00
_cell.angle_beta   90.00
_cell.angle_gamma   90.00
#
_symmetry.space_group_name_H-M   'P 1'
#
loop_
_entity.id
_entity.type
_entity.pdbx_description
1 polymer ?
#
loop_
_entity_poly.entity_id
_entity_poly.type
_entity_poly.pdbx_seq_one_letter_code
_entity_poly.pdbx_strand_id
1 'polypeptide(L)'
;MKPRASFLLIAMAVLPQALAAQATAAAAAPPSKSPVADGLRGMHQRFSRILIAAAEAMPADKYNYRPTPAQMSFAQIQVHLANEGNDVLCGNTAGLAVPQRAAVDSTATKEQLVARLKETFQFCEQAFAKMDDSKLAESVSMFGMNLSRATAVLITVGDWADHYSQEANYLRLNGLLPPTAQHRM
;
A
#
# COMPACT_ATOMS: atom_id res chain seq x y z
N MET A 1 -14.34 72.91 -55.79
CA MET A 1 -13.11 72.43 -55.18
C MET A 1 -13.51 71.60 -53.94
N LYS A 2 -13.33 70.27 -54.00
CA LYS A 2 -13.60 69.37 -52.87
C LYS A 2 -12.27 68.80 -52.42
N PRO A 3 -11.94 68.84 -51.11
CA PRO A 3 -10.71 68.24 -50.59
C PRO A 3 -10.84 66.71 -50.45
N ARG A 4 -9.83 65.98 -50.97
CA ARG A 4 -9.69 64.54 -50.79
C ARG A 4 -9.08 64.29 -49.45
N ALA A 5 -9.80 63.58 -48.59
CA ALA A 5 -9.28 63.04 -47.34
C ALA A 5 -8.54 61.71 -47.61
N SER A 6 -7.22 61.66 -47.34
CA SER A 6 -6.42 60.46 -47.41
C SER A 6 -6.53 59.73 -46.07
N PHE A 7 -7.11 58.53 -46.06
CA PHE A 7 -7.11 57.65 -44.89
C PHE A 7 -5.80 56.85 -44.88
N LEU A 8 -5.01 57.06 -43.86
CA LEU A 8 -3.80 56.32 -43.56
C LEU A 8 -4.20 55.06 -42.77
N LEU A 9 -4.14 53.84 -43.41
CA LEU A 9 -4.36 52.59 -42.75
C LEU A 9 -3.06 52.19 -42.00
N ILE A 10 -3.07 52.27 -40.69
CA ILE A 10 -2.03 51.70 -39.84
C ILE A 10 -2.33 50.22 -39.64
N ALA A 11 -1.58 49.35 -40.34
CA ALA A 11 -1.62 47.92 -40.10
C ALA A 11 -0.84 47.57 -38.81
N MET A 12 -1.57 47.28 -37.73
CA MET A 12 -0.98 46.71 -36.52
C MET A 12 -0.65 45.24 -36.74
N ALA A 13 0.63 44.94 -36.87
CA ALA A 13 1.12 43.57 -36.93
C ALA A 13 1.10 42.98 -35.47
N VAL A 14 0.13 42.10 -35.19
CA VAL A 14 0.08 41.31 -33.97
C VAL A 14 1.02 40.13 -34.15
N LEU A 15 2.22 40.19 -33.54
CA LEU A 15 3.08 39.01 -33.42
C LEU A 15 2.50 38.05 -32.42
N PRO A 16 2.29 36.77 -32.73
CA PRO A 16 1.95 35.78 -31.70
C PRO A 16 3.19 35.51 -30.85
N GLN A 17 3.16 35.94 -29.59
CA GLN A 17 4.11 35.47 -28.61
C GLN A 17 3.78 34.02 -28.26
N ALA A 18 4.52 33.09 -28.88
CA ALA A 18 4.54 31.70 -28.45
C ALA A 18 5.18 31.63 -27.04
N LEU A 19 4.35 31.57 -26.00
CA LEU A 19 4.82 31.18 -24.67
C LEU A 19 5.26 29.71 -24.78
N ALA A 20 6.56 29.49 -24.97
CA ALA A 20 7.18 28.21 -24.77
C ALA A 20 7.17 27.94 -23.25
N ALA A 21 6.14 27.22 -22.79
CA ALA A 21 6.14 26.60 -21.46
C ALA A 21 7.28 25.57 -21.44
N GLN A 22 8.46 25.97 -21.00
CA GLN A 22 9.51 25.03 -20.64
C GLN A 22 9.04 24.27 -19.41
N ALA A 23 8.45 23.10 -19.63
CA ALA A 23 8.32 22.10 -18.59
C ALA A 23 9.75 21.72 -18.18
N THR A 24 10.21 22.26 -17.07
CA THR A 24 11.43 21.79 -16.40
C THR A 24 11.16 20.34 -16.00
N ALA A 25 11.62 19.40 -16.82
CA ALA A 25 11.66 17.99 -16.44
C ALA A 25 12.49 17.94 -15.14
N ALA A 26 11.82 17.66 -14.03
CA ALA A 26 12.51 17.43 -12.77
C ALA A 26 13.55 16.34 -13.05
N ALA A 27 14.83 16.64 -12.78
CA ALA A 27 15.90 15.69 -12.97
C ALA A 27 15.53 14.42 -12.20
N ALA A 28 15.46 13.27 -12.89
CA ALA A 28 15.16 12.00 -12.26
C ALA A 28 16.20 11.79 -11.14
N ALA A 29 15.70 11.44 -9.94
CA ALA A 29 16.59 11.11 -8.84
C ALA A 29 17.55 9.99 -9.27
N PRO A 30 18.80 9.99 -8.79
CA PRO A 30 19.73 8.93 -9.13
C PRO A 30 19.14 7.57 -8.73
N PRO A 31 19.41 6.50 -9.52
CA PRO A 31 18.85 5.18 -9.24
C PRO A 31 19.24 4.71 -7.84
N SER A 32 18.27 4.14 -7.12
CA SER A 32 18.51 3.58 -5.80
C SER A 32 19.54 2.45 -5.86
N LYS A 33 20.37 2.34 -4.84
CA LYS A 33 21.27 1.19 -4.65
C LYS A 33 20.55 -0.04 -4.09
N SER A 34 19.31 0.12 -3.64
CA SER A 34 18.47 -0.94 -3.03
C SER A 34 17.04 -0.91 -3.57
N PRO A 35 16.86 -1.06 -4.90
CA PRO A 35 15.55 -0.91 -5.53
C PRO A 35 14.50 -1.90 -5.03
N VAL A 36 14.89 -3.12 -4.64
CA VAL A 36 13.95 -4.12 -4.10
C VAL A 36 13.51 -3.75 -2.69
N ALA A 37 14.44 -3.37 -1.83
CA ALA A 37 14.12 -2.93 -0.47
C ALA A 37 13.29 -1.63 -0.47
N ASP A 38 13.56 -0.70 -1.38
CA ASP A 38 12.73 0.50 -1.58
C ASP A 38 11.34 0.15 -2.08
N GLY A 39 11.23 -0.79 -3.02
CA GLY A 39 9.97 -1.33 -3.49
C GLY A 39 9.15 -1.98 -2.36
N LEU A 40 9.80 -2.79 -1.51
CA LEU A 40 9.16 -3.40 -0.34
C LEU A 40 8.62 -2.32 0.63
N ARG A 41 9.41 -1.28 0.93
CA ARG A 41 8.96 -0.15 1.77
C ARG A 41 7.76 0.57 1.15
N GLY A 42 7.76 0.81 -0.15
CA GLY A 42 6.64 1.40 -0.87
C GLY A 42 5.38 0.51 -0.83
N MET A 43 5.53 -0.80 -1.00
CA MET A 43 4.43 -1.76 -0.88
C MET A 43 3.91 -1.82 0.57
N HIS A 44 4.79 -1.83 1.56
CA HIS A 44 4.40 -1.74 2.97
C HIS A 44 3.54 -0.49 3.24
N GLN A 45 4.00 0.70 2.84
CA GLN A 45 3.24 1.94 3.01
C GLN A 45 1.86 1.89 2.33
N ARG A 46 1.80 1.29 1.15
CA ARG A 46 0.54 1.12 0.44
C ARG A 46 -0.40 0.16 1.17
N PHE A 47 0.07 -1.06 1.46
CA PHE A 47 -0.78 -2.12 2.01
C PHE A 47 -1.17 -1.86 3.45
N SER A 48 -0.28 -1.34 4.31
CA SER A 48 -0.63 -0.95 5.67
C SER A 48 -1.78 0.06 5.69
N ARG A 49 -1.72 1.07 4.83
CA ARG A 49 -2.79 2.07 4.72
C ARG A 49 -4.12 1.48 4.28
N ILE A 50 -4.13 0.65 3.20
CA ILE A 50 -5.40 0.16 2.64
C ILE A 50 -6.00 -1.00 3.45
N LEU A 51 -5.19 -1.86 4.08
CA LEU A 51 -5.65 -2.94 4.94
C LEU A 51 -6.20 -2.39 6.26
N ILE A 52 -5.51 -1.43 6.90
CA ILE A 52 -6.03 -0.76 8.10
C ILE A 52 -7.34 -0.02 7.77
N ALA A 53 -7.40 0.71 6.65
CA ALA A 53 -8.60 1.41 6.25
C ALA A 53 -9.77 0.45 5.92
N ALA A 54 -9.50 -0.74 5.37
CA ALA A 54 -10.51 -1.76 5.13
C ALA A 54 -11.04 -2.35 6.46
N ALA A 55 -10.13 -2.62 7.41
CA ALA A 55 -10.50 -3.06 8.74
C ALA A 55 -11.36 -2.01 9.47
N GLU A 56 -11.00 -0.73 9.37
CA GLU A 56 -11.78 0.37 9.96
C GLU A 56 -13.15 0.57 9.29
N ALA A 57 -13.25 0.32 7.97
CA ALA A 57 -14.49 0.50 7.21
C ALA A 57 -15.55 -0.56 7.51
N MET A 58 -15.14 -1.80 7.82
CA MET A 58 -16.10 -2.87 8.12
C MET A 58 -16.81 -2.59 9.44
N PRO A 59 -18.16 -2.56 9.50
CA PRO A 59 -18.91 -2.41 10.74
C PRO A 59 -18.61 -3.54 11.74
N ALA A 60 -18.62 -3.24 13.04
CA ALA A 60 -18.26 -4.20 14.09
C ALA A 60 -19.18 -5.45 14.09
N ASP A 61 -20.47 -5.27 13.83
CA ASP A 61 -21.45 -6.36 13.71
C ASP A 61 -21.22 -7.26 12.49
N LYS A 62 -20.35 -6.85 11.55
CA LYS A 62 -19.99 -7.60 10.34
C LYS A 62 -18.62 -8.28 10.43
N TYR A 63 -17.92 -8.18 11.54
CA TYR A 63 -16.62 -8.83 11.69
C TYR A 63 -16.67 -10.36 11.61
N ASN A 64 -17.81 -10.96 11.97
CA ASN A 64 -18.04 -12.40 11.81
C ASN A 64 -18.55 -12.81 10.42
N TYR A 65 -18.72 -11.84 9.49
CA TYR A 65 -19.17 -12.13 8.14
C TYR A 65 -18.13 -12.96 7.39
N ARG A 66 -18.61 -13.97 6.66
CA ARG A 66 -17.87 -14.78 5.69
C ARG A 66 -18.76 -15.09 4.49
N PRO A 67 -18.25 -15.02 3.25
CA PRO A 67 -19.06 -15.29 2.05
C PRO A 67 -19.58 -16.73 1.98
N THR A 68 -18.79 -17.70 2.46
CA THR A 68 -19.15 -19.10 2.55
C THR A 68 -18.64 -19.72 3.85
N PRO A 69 -19.20 -20.83 4.33
CA PRO A 69 -18.74 -21.49 5.57
C PRO A 69 -17.26 -21.93 5.53
N ALA A 70 -16.71 -22.19 4.36
CA ALA A 70 -15.31 -22.62 4.17
C ALA A 70 -14.29 -21.46 4.20
N GLN A 71 -14.75 -20.20 4.06
CA GLN A 71 -13.87 -19.05 4.06
C GLN A 71 -13.65 -18.52 5.48
N MET A 72 -12.52 -17.85 5.70
CA MET A 72 -12.25 -17.10 6.91
C MET A 72 -13.32 -16.01 7.09
N SER A 73 -13.72 -15.73 8.33
CA SER A 73 -14.47 -14.51 8.63
C SER A 73 -13.58 -13.28 8.49
N PHE A 74 -14.19 -12.11 8.39
CA PHE A 74 -13.44 -10.85 8.34
C PHE A 74 -12.51 -10.69 9.56
N ALA A 75 -13.01 -11.03 10.77
CA ALA A 75 -12.19 -11.06 11.98
C ALA A 75 -11.02 -12.05 11.89
N GLN A 76 -11.22 -13.23 11.33
CA GLN A 76 -10.15 -14.22 11.14
C GLN A 76 -9.07 -13.73 10.18
N ILE A 77 -9.44 -12.96 9.14
CA ILE A 77 -8.45 -12.31 8.25
C ILE A 77 -7.61 -11.31 9.04
N GLN A 78 -8.21 -10.50 9.91
CA GLN A 78 -7.46 -9.55 10.76
C GLN A 78 -6.47 -10.26 11.69
N VAL A 79 -6.88 -11.36 12.31
CA VAL A 79 -6.00 -12.17 13.17
C VAL A 79 -4.85 -12.77 12.37
N HIS A 80 -5.14 -13.32 11.19
CA HIS A 80 -4.11 -13.90 10.31
C HIS A 80 -3.10 -12.85 9.87
N LEU A 81 -3.57 -11.72 9.34
CA LEU A 81 -2.70 -10.60 8.94
C LEU A 81 -1.81 -10.11 10.10
N ALA A 82 -2.37 -9.98 11.30
CA ALA A 82 -1.61 -9.49 12.44
C ALA A 82 -0.53 -10.50 12.88
N ASN A 83 -0.88 -11.77 13.03
CA ASN A 83 0.03 -12.76 13.62
C ASN A 83 0.98 -13.34 12.55
N GLU A 84 0.45 -14.01 11.54
CA GLU A 84 1.25 -14.74 10.55
C GLU A 84 1.69 -13.84 9.39
N GLY A 85 0.83 -12.92 8.94
CA GLY A 85 1.08 -12.03 7.82
C GLY A 85 2.09 -10.93 8.14
N ASN A 86 2.06 -10.33 9.32
CA ASN A 86 2.94 -9.22 9.67
C ASN A 86 4.09 -9.64 10.59
N ASP A 87 3.80 -10.09 11.81
CA ASP A 87 4.87 -10.38 12.77
C ASP A 87 5.82 -11.46 12.25
N VAL A 88 5.30 -12.57 11.70
CA VAL A 88 6.13 -13.67 11.19
C VAL A 88 6.79 -13.31 9.87
N LEU A 89 6.02 -12.82 8.88
CA LEU A 89 6.57 -12.51 7.56
C LEU A 89 7.58 -11.38 7.62
N CYS A 90 7.26 -10.27 8.31
CA CYS A 90 8.16 -9.12 8.39
C CYS A 90 9.43 -9.45 9.19
N GLY A 91 9.29 -10.15 10.32
CA GLY A 91 10.43 -10.58 11.13
C GLY A 91 11.38 -11.46 10.33
N ASN A 92 10.87 -12.54 9.73
CA ASN A 92 11.68 -13.48 8.96
C ASN A 92 12.29 -12.82 7.71
N THR A 93 11.51 -12.01 6.97
CA THR A 93 12.02 -11.29 5.79
C THR A 93 13.14 -10.33 6.15
N ALA A 94 13.06 -9.63 7.28
CA ALA A 94 14.12 -8.73 7.74
C ALA A 94 15.27 -9.47 8.45
N GLY A 95 15.10 -10.74 8.82
CA GLY A 95 16.05 -11.48 9.65
C GLY A 95 16.06 -11.04 11.11
N LEU A 96 14.90 -10.63 11.61
CA LEU A 96 14.68 -10.20 12.99
C LEU A 96 13.86 -11.23 13.77
N ALA A 97 14.00 -11.20 15.09
CA ALA A 97 13.15 -12.01 15.97
C ALA A 97 11.69 -11.58 15.84
N VAL A 98 10.79 -12.55 15.75
CA VAL A 98 9.35 -12.32 15.75
C VAL A 98 8.93 -11.81 17.14
N PRO A 99 8.19 -10.69 17.23
CA PRO A 99 7.74 -10.16 18.52
C PRO A 99 6.86 -11.16 19.27
N GLN A 100 7.09 -11.29 20.57
CA GLN A 100 6.20 -12.05 21.46
C GLN A 100 5.07 -11.12 21.91
N ARG A 101 3.85 -11.36 21.41
CA ARG A 101 2.66 -10.57 21.76
C ARG A 101 1.65 -11.42 22.52
N ALA A 102 0.81 -10.78 23.33
CA ALA A 102 -0.36 -11.45 23.89
C ALA A 102 -1.27 -11.95 22.75
N ALA A 103 -1.81 -13.14 22.89
CA ALA A 103 -2.69 -13.73 21.88
C ALA A 103 -3.94 -12.85 21.66
N VAL A 104 -4.31 -12.70 20.40
CA VAL A 104 -5.58 -12.09 19.96
C VAL A 104 -6.24 -13.09 19.03
N ASP A 105 -7.52 -13.37 19.27
CA ASP A 105 -8.31 -14.27 18.41
C ASP A 105 -9.49 -13.54 17.75
N SER A 106 -10.24 -14.24 16.93
CA SER A 106 -11.36 -13.68 16.16
C SER A 106 -12.60 -13.33 16.99
N THR A 107 -12.58 -13.55 18.30
CA THR A 107 -13.64 -13.12 19.23
C THR A 107 -13.36 -11.76 19.86
N ALA A 108 -12.15 -11.22 19.63
CA ALA A 108 -11.78 -9.88 20.07
C ALA A 108 -12.62 -8.80 19.37
N THR A 109 -12.77 -7.65 20.02
CA THR A 109 -13.54 -6.54 19.42
C THR A 109 -12.84 -5.98 18.19
N LYS A 110 -13.61 -5.32 17.32
CA LYS A 110 -13.07 -4.59 16.16
C LYS A 110 -11.91 -3.70 16.56
N GLU A 111 -12.08 -2.92 17.63
CA GLU A 111 -11.07 -1.96 18.10
C GLU A 111 -9.77 -2.66 18.49
N GLN A 112 -9.86 -3.82 19.17
CA GLN A 112 -8.70 -4.64 19.55
C GLN A 112 -7.99 -5.21 18.31
N LEU A 113 -8.74 -5.73 17.34
CA LEU A 113 -8.19 -6.28 16.10
C LEU A 113 -7.51 -5.20 15.25
N VAL A 114 -8.16 -4.02 15.10
CA VAL A 114 -7.57 -2.87 14.38
C VAL A 114 -6.32 -2.35 15.08
N ALA A 115 -6.34 -2.25 16.42
CA ALA A 115 -5.17 -1.82 17.18
C ALA A 115 -3.99 -2.79 16.98
N ARG A 116 -4.25 -4.11 17.06
CA ARG A 116 -3.22 -5.13 16.83
C ARG A 116 -2.68 -5.06 15.40
N LEU A 117 -3.54 -4.91 14.39
CA LEU A 117 -3.11 -4.77 13.00
C LEU A 117 -2.18 -3.56 12.81
N LYS A 118 -2.49 -2.43 13.43
CA LYS A 118 -1.62 -1.23 13.42
C LYS A 118 -0.26 -1.49 14.06
N GLU A 119 -0.24 -2.13 15.22
CA GLU A 119 1.01 -2.49 15.92
C GLU A 119 1.92 -3.37 15.06
N THR A 120 1.35 -4.37 14.38
CA THR A 120 2.13 -5.30 13.57
C THR A 120 2.64 -4.66 12.29
N PHE A 121 1.87 -3.78 11.65
CA PHE A 121 2.38 -2.96 10.53
C PHE A 121 3.48 -1.98 10.97
N GLN A 122 3.39 -1.41 12.17
CA GLN A 122 4.47 -0.57 12.70
C GLN A 122 5.76 -1.37 12.92
N PHE A 123 5.65 -2.64 13.36
CA PHE A 123 6.79 -3.53 13.43
C PHE A 123 7.39 -3.80 12.04
N CYS A 124 6.57 -4.07 11.01
CA CYS A 124 7.02 -4.24 9.64
C CYS A 124 7.79 -3.01 9.12
N GLU A 125 7.30 -1.80 9.40
CA GLU A 125 7.99 -0.56 9.03
C GLU A 125 9.40 -0.50 9.64
N GLN A 126 9.52 -0.79 10.93
CA GLN A 126 10.80 -0.82 11.63
C GLN A 126 11.74 -1.92 11.10
N ALA A 127 11.17 -3.11 10.79
CA ALA A 127 11.91 -4.24 10.25
C ALA A 127 12.52 -3.91 8.87
N PHE A 128 11.75 -3.27 7.99
CA PHE A 128 12.20 -2.96 6.64
C PHE A 128 13.04 -1.69 6.52
N ALA A 129 13.02 -0.81 7.53
CA ALA A 129 13.78 0.44 7.51
C ALA A 129 15.29 0.24 7.29
N LYS A 130 15.83 -0.88 7.79
CA LYS A 130 17.27 -1.22 7.72
C LYS A 130 17.62 -2.22 6.62
N MET A 131 16.64 -2.68 5.83
CA MET A 131 16.90 -3.61 4.75
C MET A 131 17.54 -2.92 3.56
N ASP A 132 18.49 -3.62 2.93
CA ASP A 132 19.08 -3.27 1.64
C ASP A 132 19.19 -4.50 0.74
N ASP A 133 19.52 -4.28 -0.54
CA ASP A 133 19.55 -5.34 -1.53
C ASP A 133 20.77 -6.26 -1.43
N SER A 134 21.81 -5.88 -0.67
CA SER A 134 23.05 -6.69 -0.54
C SER A 134 22.81 -8.05 0.10
N LYS A 135 21.71 -8.18 0.86
CA LYS A 135 21.34 -9.40 1.59
C LYS A 135 20.23 -10.21 0.96
N LEU A 136 19.75 -9.86 -0.22
CA LEU A 136 18.62 -10.53 -0.87
C LEU A 136 18.88 -12.00 -1.20
N ALA A 137 20.14 -12.40 -1.41
CA ALA A 137 20.54 -13.78 -1.65
C ALA A 137 20.69 -14.60 -0.36
N GLU A 138 20.75 -13.97 0.83
CA GLU A 138 20.87 -14.69 2.09
C GLU A 138 19.66 -15.61 2.33
N SER A 139 19.93 -16.78 2.95
CA SER A 139 18.88 -17.71 3.35
C SER A 139 18.17 -17.22 4.59
N VAL A 140 16.84 -17.26 4.57
CA VAL A 140 15.96 -17.02 5.72
C VAL A 140 15.04 -18.23 5.92
N SER A 141 14.69 -18.52 7.17
CA SER A 141 13.71 -19.55 7.50
C SER A 141 12.31 -18.94 7.52
N MET A 142 11.37 -19.53 6.78
CA MET A 142 9.98 -19.08 6.73
C MET A 142 9.07 -20.30 6.53
N PHE A 143 8.08 -20.48 7.42
CA PHE A 143 7.14 -21.61 7.39
C PHE A 143 7.84 -22.99 7.33
N GLY A 144 8.95 -23.13 8.04
CA GLY A 144 9.74 -24.38 8.04
C GLY A 144 10.59 -24.63 6.79
N MET A 145 10.60 -23.69 5.84
CA MET A 145 11.41 -23.75 4.62
C MET A 145 12.59 -22.77 4.71
N ASN A 146 13.72 -23.16 4.11
CA ASN A 146 14.83 -22.25 3.85
C ASN A 146 14.69 -21.70 2.43
N LEU A 147 14.59 -20.38 2.32
CA LEU A 147 14.42 -19.70 1.04
C LEU A 147 15.26 -18.41 1.00
N SER A 148 15.46 -17.84 -0.18
CA SER A 148 16.19 -16.57 -0.26
C SER A 148 15.36 -15.42 0.34
N ARG A 149 16.01 -14.43 0.90
CA ARG A 149 15.36 -13.21 1.39
C ARG A 149 14.55 -12.52 0.28
N ALA A 150 15.01 -12.56 -0.96
CA ALA A 150 14.24 -12.05 -2.11
C ALA A 150 12.90 -12.79 -2.26
N THR A 151 12.88 -14.13 -2.10
CA THR A 151 11.63 -14.91 -2.12
C THR A 151 10.73 -14.53 -0.94
N ALA A 152 11.31 -14.33 0.25
CA ALA A 152 10.54 -13.87 1.42
C ALA A 152 9.88 -12.51 1.19
N VAL A 153 10.56 -11.57 0.52
CA VAL A 153 9.97 -10.26 0.12
C VAL A 153 8.74 -10.47 -0.77
N LEU A 154 8.84 -11.35 -1.78
CA LEU A 154 7.71 -11.63 -2.68
C LEU A 154 6.54 -12.28 -1.95
N ILE A 155 6.80 -13.22 -1.04
CA ILE A 155 5.76 -13.86 -0.22
C ILE A 155 5.07 -12.80 0.65
N THR A 156 5.82 -11.95 1.34
CA THR A 156 5.26 -10.91 2.21
C THR A 156 4.34 -9.94 1.46
N VAL A 157 4.77 -9.47 0.28
CA VAL A 157 3.94 -8.57 -0.55
C VAL A 157 2.74 -9.32 -1.14
N GLY A 158 2.91 -10.59 -1.52
CA GLY A 158 1.84 -11.45 -2.03
C GLY A 158 0.74 -11.69 -1.01
N ASP A 159 1.11 -11.97 0.25
CA ASP A 159 0.19 -12.15 1.37
C ASP A 159 -0.71 -10.92 1.59
N TRP A 160 -0.11 -9.73 1.66
CA TRP A 160 -0.89 -8.49 1.78
C TRP A 160 -1.83 -8.26 0.60
N ALA A 161 -1.38 -8.57 -0.63
CA ALA A 161 -2.20 -8.38 -1.83
C ALA A 161 -3.40 -9.31 -1.84
N ASP A 162 -3.20 -10.59 -1.46
CA ASP A 162 -4.25 -11.60 -1.38
C ASP A 162 -5.31 -11.21 -0.34
N HIS A 163 -4.88 -10.89 0.88
CA HIS A 163 -5.80 -10.53 1.96
C HIS A 163 -6.51 -9.21 1.71
N TYR A 164 -5.86 -8.20 1.12
CA TYR A 164 -6.56 -7.00 0.70
C TYR A 164 -7.64 -7.28 -0.35
N SER A 165 -7.37 -8.19 -1.28
CA SER A 165 -8.37 -8.60 -2.28
C SER A 165 -9.58 -9.26 -1.62
N GLN A 166 -9.37 -10.11 -0.62
CA GLN A 166 -10.43 -10.73 0.17
C GLN A 166 -11.25 -9.68 0.94
N GLU A 167 -10.59 -8.80 1.71
CA GLU A 167 -11.25 -7.72 2.44
C GLU A 167 -12.07 -6.79 1.54
N ALA A 168 -11.50 -6.40 0.40
CA ALA A 168 -12.17 -5.54 -0.57
C ALA A 168 -13.45 -6.20 -1.13
N ASN A 169 -13.43 -7.52 -1.34
CA ASN A 169 -14.61 -8.28 -1.74
C ASN A 169 -15.65 -8.38 -0.61
N TYR A 170 -15.20 -8.62 0.65
CA TYR A 170 -16.12 -8.69 1.80
C TYR A 170 -16.82 -7.35 2.04
N LEU A 171 -16.08 -6.23 1.90
CA LEU A 171 -16.69 -4.90 1.96
C LEU A 171 -17.78 -4.73 0.90
N ARG A 172 -17.50 -5.08 -0.38
CA ARG A 172 -18.50 -4.98 -1.46
C ARG A 172 -19.73 -5.84 -1.22
N LEU A 173 -19.53 -7.06 -0.73
CA LEU A 173 -20.63 -7.97 -0.40
C LEU A 173 -21.50 -7.45 0.77
N ASN A 174 -20.99 -6.52 1.56
CA ASN A 174 -21.73 -5.81 2.60
C ASN A 174 -22.15 -4.38 2.17
N GLY A 175 -22.13 -4.06 0.87
CA GLY A 175 -22.57 -2.77 0.34
C GLY A 175 -21.61 -1.60 0.56
N LEU A 176 -20.36 -1.88 0.92
CA LEU A 176 -19.36 -0.87 1.22
C LEU A 176 -18.32 -0.74 0.09
N LEU A 177 -17.85 0.48 -0.17
CA LEU A 177 -16.75 0.70 -1.10
C LEU A 177 -15.41 0.42 -0.40
N PRO A 178 -14.53 -0.43 -0.97
CA PRO A 178 -13.21 -0.64 -0.43
C PRO A 178 -12.34 0.62 -0.58
N PRO A 179 -11.30 0.80 0.26
CA PRO A 179 -10.46 2.00 0.26
C PRO A 179 -9.92 2.41 -1.11
N THR A 180 -9.54 1.44 -1.96
CA THR A 180 -9.03 1.74 -3.31
C THR A 180 -10.11 2.16 -4.31
N ALA A 181 -11.39 2.05 -3.99
CA ALA A 181 -12.50 2.49 -4.83
C ALA A 181 -13.02 3.88 -4.44
N GLN A 182 -12.73 4.35 -3.22
CA GLN A 182 -13.23 5.64 -2.70
C GLN A 182 -12.62 6.87 -3.38
N HIS A 183 -11.46 6.74 -4.03
CA HIS A 183 -10.75 7.86 -4.67
C HIS A 183 -11.04 8.00 -6.19
N ARG A 184 -12.08 7.32 -6.70
CA ARG A 184 -12.45 7.34 -8.13
C ARG A 184 -13.73 8.15 -8.42
N MET A 185 -14.24 8.88 -7.42
CA MET A 185 -15.38 9.79 -7.61
C MET A 185 -14.92 11.24 -7.68
#